data_56f2c4686553a05bb1b720eb87f7e092
#
_entry.id   56f2c4686553a05bb1b720eb87f7e092
#
_cell.length_a   1.000
_cell.length_b   1.000
_cell.length_c   1.000
_cell.angle_alpha   90.00
_cell.angle_beta   90.00
_cell.angle_gamma   90.00
#
_symmetry.space_group_name_H-M   'P 1'
#
loop_
_entity.id
_entity.type
_entity.pdbx_description
1 polymer ?
#
loop_
_entity_poly.entity_id
_entity_poly.type
_entity_poly.pdbx_seq_one_letter_code
_entity_poly.pdbx_strand_id
1 'polypeptide(L)'
;MNAGQWRPFGGLGRAFWPDLLVEKVLAYAAVGVLARLALVAWPPGAAAGLAWGGAVALAAALEGAKILIVGRSPNIDTVGLAALGALAGATLGPSPGRWPWARRHGAALLVALAAGFLVYEELTPWSFAGSLAAARERLPRVEWIPFASYYGADFQSALFDFGKKLTLGGALGAAMRHAWARPPLGLVAVLGVLLEALQVLQPAHIASTTDVLLLWTGALAGAHLVARMGPTGRPPRGGSP
;
A
#
# COMPACT_ATOMS: atom_id res chain seq x y z
N MET A 1 2.87 -19.50 -24.74
CA MET A 1 3.48 -18.28 -24.16
C MET A 1 3.59 -17.23 -25.27
N ASN A 2 2.94 -16.08 -25.10
CA ASN A 2 2.94 -15.04 -26.14
C ASN A 2 4.26 -14.24 -26.04
N ALA A 3 5.16 -14.43 -27.00
CA ALA A 3 6.49 -13.78 -27.07
C ALA A 3 6.43 -12.23 -27.01
N GLY A 4 5.25 -11.62 -27.29
CA GLY A 4 5.06 -10.17 -27.25
C GLY A 4 5.07 -9.56 -25.84
N GLN A 5 4.88 -10.37 -24.80
CA GLN A 5 4.82 -9.89 -23.40
C GLN A 5 6.21 -9.66 -22.77
N TRP A 6 7.26 -10.17 -23.40
CA TRP A 6 8.64 -9.95 -22.98
C TRP A 6 9.32 -8.76 -23.65
N ARG A 7 8.61 -8.04 -24.53
CA ARG A 7 9.16 -6.82 -25.12
C ARG A 7 8.88 -5.66 -24.16
N PRO A 8 9.91 -4.95 -23.71
CA PRO A 8 9.73 -3.73 -22.94
C PRO A 8 8.77 -2.79 -23.70
N PHE A 9 7.80 -2.25 -22.97
CA PHE A 9 6.76 -1.37 -23.53
C PHE A 9 5.81 -2.00 -24.56
N GLY A 10 5.87 -3.32 -24.79
CA GLY A 10 4.97 -4.03 -25.68
C GLY A 10 3.50 -4.02 -25.24
N GLY A 11 3.27 -3.86 -23.92
CA GLY A 11 1.95 -3.70 -23.31
C GLY A 11 1.40 -2.27 -23.41
N LEU A 12 2.27 -1.27 -23.43
CA LEU A 12 1.87 0.15 -23.46
C LEU A 12 1.18 0.57 -24.78
N GLY A 13 1.41 -0.18 -25.86
CA GLY A 13 0.79 0.10 -27.18
C GLY A 13 -0.67 -0.32 -27.32
N ARG A 14 -1.22 -1.14 -26.40
CA ARG A 14 -2.60 -1.66 -26.51
C ARG A 14 -3.60 -1.03 -25.57
N ALA A 15 -3.17 -0.52 -24.44
CA ALA A 15 -3.97 0.30 -23.53
C ALA A 15 -3.00 1.00 -22.58
N PHE A 16 -2.62 2.23 -22.86
CA PHE A 16 -1.99 3.09 -21.87
C PHE A 16 -3.08 3.46 -20.86
N TRP A 17 -3.08 2.76 -19.72
CA TRP A 17 -3.93 3.07 -18.59
C TRP A 17 -3.12 3.96 -17.65
N PRO A 18 -3.36 5.29 -17.66
CA PRO A 18 -2.66 6.21 -16.75
C PRO A 18 -2.78 5.76 -15.29
N ASP A 19 -3.94 5.19 -14.94
CA ASP A 19 -4.24 4.70 -13.60
C ASP A 19 -3.29 3.58 -13.15
N LEU A 20 -3.00 2.59 -14.01
CA LEU A 20 -2.08 1.51 -13.71
C LEU A 20 -0.64 2.02 -13.53
N LEU A 21 -0.23 3.00 -14.34
CA LEU A 21 1.08 3.63 -14.23
C LEU A 21 1.22 4.35 -12.90
N VAL A 22 0.23 5.19 -12.57
CA VAL A 22 0.20 5.95 -11.31
C VAL A 22 0.18 4.99 -10.12
N GLU A 23 -0.68 3.97 -10.14
CA GLU A 23 -0.79 2.95 -9.09
C GLU A 23 0.57 2.28 -8.84
N LYS A 24 1.20 1.74 -9.87
CA LYS A 24 2.47 1.00 -9.70
C LYS A 24 3.60 1.92 -9.26
N VAL A 25 3.74 3.10 -9.85
CA VAL A 25 4.79 4.06 -9.46
C VAL A 25 4.60 4.50 -8.02
N LEU A 26 3.37 4.84 -7.60
CA LEU A 26 3.10 5.28 -6.22
C LEU A 26 3.30 4.14 -5.20
N ALA A 27 2.83 2.93 -5.51
CA ALA A 27 3.01 1.78 -4.63
C ALA A 27 4.50 1.50 -4.37
N TYR A 28 5.30 1.46 -5.44
CA TYR A 28 6.74 1.21 -5.29
C TYR A 28 7.53 2.42 -4.79
N ALA A 29 7.03 3.64 -4.98
CA ALA A 29 7.59 4.81 -4.30
C ALA A 29 7.39 4.70 -2.78
N ALA A 30 6.21 4.27 -2.34
CA ALA A 30 5.98 4.01 -0.92
C ALA A 30 6.91 2.91 -0.37
N VAL A 31 7.10 1.80 -1.12
CA VAL A 31 8.07 0.75 -0.76
C VAL A 31 9.49 1.31 -0.67
N GLY A 32 9.92 2.13 -1.62
CA GLY A 32 11.22 2.78 -1.61
C GLY A 32 11.44 3.69 -0.39
N VAL A 33 10.43 4.49 -0.04
CA VAL A 33 10.44 5.34 1.19
C VAL A 33 10.54 4.48 2.44
N LEU A 34 9.69 3.46 2.58
CA LEU A 34 9.67 2.57 3.76
C LEU A 34 10.99 1.81 3.92
N ALA A 35 11.52 1.25 2.83
CA ALA A 35 12.81 0.58 2.85
C ALA A 35 13.94 1.54 3.23
N ARG A 36 13.91 2.77 2.72
CA ARG A 36 14.85 3.82 3.10
C ARG A 36 14.79 4.17 4.58
N LEU A 37 13.59 4.27 5.13
CA LEU A 37 13.39 4.52 6.56
C LEU A 37 13.88 3.34 7.41
N ALA A 38 13.66 2.10 6.97
CA ALA A 38 14.17 0.92 7.65
C ALA A 38 15.71 0.87 7.66
N LEU A 39 16.35 1.44 6.65
CA LEU A 39 17.80 1.49 6.49
C LEU A 39 18.43 2.81 6.99
N VAL A 40 17.74 3.53 7.87
CA VAL A 40 18.16 4.86 8.36
C VAL A 40 19.55 4.84 9.04
N ALA A 41 19.94 3.72 9.63
CA ALA A 41 21.25 3.54 10.27
C ALA A 41 22.41 3.35 9.27
N TRP A 42 22.12 3.14 7.99
CA TRP A 42 23.12 2.93 6.95
C TRP A 42 23.55 4.25 6.29
N PRO A 43 24.77 4.29 5.70
CA PRO A 43 25.20 5.45 4.94
C PRO A 43 24.17 5.82 3.86
N PRO A 44 23.87 7.12 3.67
CA PRO A 44 22.74 7.57 2.84
C PRO A 44 22.71 6.99 1.42
N GLY A 45 23.84 6.87 0.75
CA GLY A 45 23.93 6.28 -0.59
C GLY A 45 23.66 4.78 -0.59
N ALA A 46 24.28 4.05 0.36
CA ALA A 46 24.06 2.61 0.50
C ALA A 46 22.59 2.29 0.84
N ALA A 47 21.99 3.04 1.77
CA ALA A 47 20.60 2.87 2.13
C ALA A 47 19.64 3.13 0.94
N ALA A 48 19.92 4.15 0.12
CA ALA A 48 19.12 4.42 -1.09
C ALA A 48 19.28 3.31 -2.13
N GLY A 49 20.50 2.86 -2.38
CA GLY A 49 20.79 1.76 -3.31
C GLY A 49 20.13 0.44 -2.89
N LEU A 50 20.23 0.08 -1.60
CA LEU A 50 19.60 -1.12 -1.05
C LEU A 50 18.07 -1.02 -1.07
N ALA A 51 17.49 0.13 -0.73
CA ALA A 51 16.05 0.35 -0.78
C ALA A 51 15.51 0.21 -2.22
N TRP A 52 16.19 0.83 -3.18
CA TRP A 52 15.85 0.71 -4.59
C TRP A 52 16.02 -0.72 -5.11
N GLY A 53 17.21 -1.30 -4.94
CA GLY A 53 17.51 -2.65 -5.42
C GLY A 53 16.62 -3.72 -4.81
N GLY A 54 16.31 -3.62 -3.51
CA GLY A 54 15.39 -4.52 -2.82
C GLY A 54 13.96 -4.42 -3.35
N ALA A 55 13.47 -3.22 -3.63
CA ALA A 55 12.13 -3.01 -4.21
C ALA A 55 12.05 -3.55 -5.65
N VAL A 56 13.09 -3.37 -6.46
CA VAL A 56 13.16 -3.92 -7.82
C VAL A 56 13.24 -5.45 -7.79
N ALA A 57 14.04 -6.02 -6.90
CA ALA A 57 14.12 -7.46 -6.71
C ALA A 57 12.79 -8.07 -6.27
N LEU A 58 12.07 -7.39 -5.34
CA LEU A 58 10.74 -7.79 -4.93
C LEU A 58 9.75 -7.76 -6.11
N ALA A 59 9.74 -6.69 -6.90
CA ALA A 59 8.88 -6.58 -8.08
C ALA A 59 9.18 -7.69 -9.10
N ALA A 60 10.46 -7.96 -9.38
CA ALA A 60 10.86 -9.02 -10.28
C ALA A 60 10.46 -10.40 -9.76
N ALA A 61 10.61 -10.66 -8.46
CA ALA A 61 10.19 -11.91 -7.83
C ALA A 61 8.67 -12.10 -7.91
N LEU A 62 7.88 -11.05 -7.65
CA LEU A 62 6.43 -11.09 -7.74
C LEU A 62 5.95 -11.31 -9.19
N GLU A 63 6.57 -10.64 -10.17
CA GLU A 63 6.27 -10.86 -11.58
C GLU A 63 6.69 -12.28 -12.03
N GLY A 64 7.85 -12.76 -11.58
CA GLY A 64 8.31 -14.11 -11.82
C GLY A 64 7.39 -15.18 -11.22
N ALA A 65 6.87 -14.95 -10.01
CA ALA A 65 5.94 -15.86 -9.35
C ALA A 65 4.62 -16.02 -10.13
N LYS A 66 4.23 -15.06 -10.96
CA LYS A 66 3.04 -15.19 -11.84
C LYS A 66 3.15 -16.35 -12.84
N ILE A 67 4.36 -16.80 -13.17
CA ILE A 67 4.57 -17.97 -14.05
C ILE A 67 3.98 -19.23 -13.41
N LEU A 68 3.95 -19.29 -12.08
CA LEU A 68 3.40 -20.43 -11.33
C LEU A 68 1.87 -20.38 -11.23
N ILE A 69 1.24 -19.28 -11.66
CA ILE A 69 -0.21 -19.07 -11.54
C ILE A 69 -0.86 -19.24 -12.92
N VAL A 70 -1.78 -20.18 -13.02
CA VAL A 70 -2.52 -20.43 -14.27
C VAL A 70 -3.31 -19.18 -14.68
N GLY A 71 -3.17 -18.77 -15.94
CA GLY A 71 -3.87 -17.60 -16.48
C GLY A 71 -3.19 -16.25 -16.19
N ARG A 72 -2.06 -16.24 -15.46
CA ARG A 72 -1.25 -15.03 -15.24
C ARG A 72 0.01 -15.06 -16.08
N SER A 73 0.39 -13.92 -16.62
CA SER A 73 1.66 -13.74 -17.35
C SER A 73 2.49 -12.63 -16.68
N PRO A 74 3.80 -12.83 -16.54
CA PRO A 74 4.69 -11.80 -16.03
C PRO A 74 4.73 -10.61 -16.99
N ASN A 75 4.84 -9.41 -16.43
CA ASN A 75 4.93 -8.17 -17.17
C ASN A 75 6.18 -7.40 -16.77
N ILE A 76 7.13 -7.29 -17.68
CA ILE A 76 8.39 -6.59 -17.44
C ILE A 76 8.20 -5.08 -17.24
N ASP A 77 7.13 -4.50 -17.82
CA ASP A 77 6.80 -3.08 -17.65
C ASP A 77 6.48 -2.76 -16.20
N THR A 78 5.84 -3.70 -15.47
CA THR A 78 5.59 -3.57 -14.02
C THR A 78 6.90 -3.45 -13.25
N VAL A 79 7.93 -4.23 -13.61
CA VAL A 79 9.25 -4.14 -12.96
C VAL A 79 9.91 -2.80 -13.28
N GLY A 80 9.77 -2.30 -14.50
CA GLY A 80 10.27 -0.98 -14.91
C GLY A 80 9.60 0.15 -14.14
N LEU A 81 8.27 0.13 -14.01
CA LEU A 81 7.51 1.10 -13.22
C LEU A 81 7.85 1.02 -11.73
N ALA A 82 8.03 -0.19 -11.20
CA ALA A 82 8.49 -0.42 -9.84
C ALA A 82 9.87 0.19 -9.61
N ALA A 83 10.79 0.03 -10.57
CA ALA A 83 12.13 0.61 -10.48
C ALA A 83 12.08 2.14 -10.44
N LEU A 84 11.25 2.78 -11.27
CA LEU A 84 11.05 4.23 -11.28
C LEU A 84 10.43 4.73 -9.96
N GLY A 85 9.35 4.08 -9.51
CA GLY A 85 8.69 4.41 -8.24
C GLY A 85 9.63 4.26 -7.06
N ALA A 86 10.30 3.10 -6.95
CA ALA A 86 11.25 2.84 -5.87
C ALA A 86 12.44 3.80 -5.87
N LEU A 87 12.94 4.19 -7.05
CA LEU A 87 14.00 5.20 -7.16
C LEU A 87 13.53 6.55 -6.63
N ALA A 88 12.34 7.00 -7.05
CA ALA A 88 11.75 8.23 -6.53
C ALA A 88 11.58 8.17 -5.01
N GLY A 89 11.02 7.09 -4.46
CA GLY A 89 10.86 6.91 -3.02
C GLY A 89 12.18 6.86 -2.26
N ALA A 90 13.16 6.12 -2.77
CA ALA A 90 14.47 5.98 -2.13
C ALA A 90 15.29 7.29 -2.17
N THR A 91 15.15 8.10 -3.22
CA THR A 91 15.90 9.35 -3.39
C THR A 91 15.21 10.55 -2.74
N LEU A 92 13.88 10.64 -2.86
CA LEU A 92 13.06 11.70 -2.28
C LEU A 92 12.70 11.40 -0.82
N GLY A 93 12.91 10.18 -0.38
CA GLY A 93 12.71 9.78 1.02
C GLY A 93 13.54 10.64 1.98
N PRO A 94 13.04 10.89 3.18
CA PRO A 94 13.65 11.83 4.13
C PRO A 94 15.07 11.41 4.48
N SER A 95 16.05 12.17 4.00
CA SER A 95 17.40 12.11 4.53
C SER A 95 17.52 13.12 5.67
N PRO A 96 17.91 12.68 6.88
CA PRO A 96 17.86 13.52 8.10
C PRO A 96 18.60 14.84 8.04
N GLY A 97 19.53 15.02 7.08
CA GLY A 97 20.36 16.20 6.98
C GLY A 97 19.99 17.22 5.90
N ARG A 98 19.23 16.81 4.88
CA ARG A 98 19.02 17.66 3.69
C ARG A 98 17.75 18.50 3.68
N TRP A 99 16.73 18.13 4.46
CA TRP A 99 15.43 18.79 4.40
C TRP A 99 14.86 19.01 5.80
N PRO A 100 15.08 20.18 6.42
CA PRO A 100 14.49 20.50 7.73
C PRO A 100 12.97 20.39 7.75
N TRP A 101 12.32 20.71 6.62
CA TRP A 101 10.89 20.55 6.43
C TRP A 101 10.46 19.08 6.47
N ALA A 102 11.18 18.17 5.78
CA ALA A 102 10.88 16.73 5.78
C ALA A 102 11.07 16.11 7.17
N ARG A 103 11.98 16.61 7.99
CA ARG A 103 12.10 16.18 9.40
C ARG A 103 10.87 16.58 10.23
N ARG A 104 10.29 17.72 9.95
CA ARG A 104 9.13 18.25 10.70
C ARG A 104 7.80 17.66 10.20
N HIS A 105 7.65 17.45 8.91
CA HIS A 105 6.39 17.07 8.26
C HIS A 105 6.41 15.71 7.55
N GLY A 106 7.57 15.06 7.41
CA GLY A 106 7.72 13.82 6.65
C GLY A 106 6.84 12.67 7.17
N ALA A 107 6.69 12.59 8.49
CA ALA A 107 5.81 11.58 9.08
C ALA A 107 4.33 11.83 8.74
N ALA A 108 3.87 13.08 8.82
CA ALA A 108 2.51 13.46 8.44
C ALA A 108 2.26 13.24 6.94
N LEU A 109 3.26 13.60 6.11
CA LEU A 109 3.20 13.34 4.67
C LEU A 109 3.11 11.85 4.36
N LEU A 110 3.87 11.01 5.07
CA LEU A 110 3.82 9.56 4.92
C LEU A 110 2.43 9.00 5.25
N VAL A 111 1.82 9.48 6.33
CA VAL A 111 0.43 9.11 6.69
C VAL A 111 -0.54 9.57 5.60
N ALA A 112 -0.42 10.82 5.12
CA ALA A 112 -1.29 11.35 4.07
C ALA A 112 -1.15 10.56 2.76
N LEU A 113 0.07 10.19 2.37
CA LEU A 113 0.32 9.37 1.18
C LEU A 113 -0.25 7.95 1.34
N ALA A 114 -0.04 7.31 2.50
CA ALA A 114 -0.57 5.98 2.76
C ALA A 114 -2.10 5.98 2.79
N ALA A 115 -2.72 6.97 3.45
CA ALA A 115 -4.17 7.12 3.46
C ALA A 115 -4.73 7.46 2.06
N GLY A 116 -4.08 8.36 1.33
CA GLY A 116 -4.48 8.73 -0.04
C GLY A 116 -4.39 7.55 -0.99
N PHE A 117 -3.34 6.72 -0.88
CA PHE A 117 -3.19 5.51 -1.66
C PHE A 117 -4.27 4.47 -1.30
N LEU A 118 -4.57 4.30 -0.02
CA LEU A 118 -5.67 3.44 0.43
C LEU A 118 -7.02 3.90 -0.17
N VAL A 119 -7.33 5.20 -0.08
CA VAL A 119 -8.56 5.77 -0.66
C VAL A 119 -8.62 5.54 -2.17
N TYR A 120 -7.49 5.75 -2.86
CA TYR A 120 -7.40 5.51 -4.30
C TYR A 120 -7.70 4.06 -4.65
N GLU A 121 -7.05 3.10 -3.99
CA GLU A 121 -7.22 1.67 -4.21
C GLU A 121 -8.64 1.18 -3.93
N GLU A 122 -9.24 1.64 -2.83
CA GLU A 122 -10.57 1.21 -2.41
C GLU A 122 -11.70 1.81 -3.26
N LEU A 123 -11.49 2.98 -3.85
CA LEU A 123 -12.51 3.66 -4.66
C LEU A 123 -12.31 3.51 -6.17
N THR A 124 -11.24 2.85 -6.63
CA THR A 124 -11.02 2.57 -8.05
C THR A 124 -11.86 1.34 -8.50
N PRO A 125 -12.62 1.41 -9.62
CA PRO A 125 -12.83 2.56 -10.49
C PRO A 125 -13.80 3.60 -9.88
N TRP A 126 -13.50 4.87 -10.12
CA TRP A 126 -14.26 6.01 -9.55
C TRP A 126 -15.64 6.19 -10.21
N SER A 127 -16.40 5.12 -10.28
CA SER A 127 -17.73 5.09 -10.88
C SER A 127 -18.80 5.11 -9.79
N PHE A 128 -19.38 6.28 -9.54
CA PHE A 128 -20.43 6.42 -8.53
C PHE A 128 -21.81 6.43 -9.18
N ALA A 129 -22.75 5.72 -8.57
CA ALA A 129 -24.16 5.79 -8.97
C ALA A 129 -24.73 7.16 -8.61
N GLY A 130 -25.30 7.83 -9.60
CA GLY A 130 -25.76 9.23 -9.46
C GLY A 130 -27.01 9.44 -8.60
N SER A 131 -27.53 8.43 -7.87
CA SER A 131 -28.75 8.60 -7.06
C SER A 131 -28.72 7.84 -5.75
N LEU A 132 -29.33 8.43 -4.73
CA LEU A 132 -29.54 7.83 -3.42
C LEU A 132 -30.46 6.59 -3.49
N ALA A 133 -31.39 6.56 -4.45
CA ALA A 133 -32.24 5.41 -4.70
C ALA A 133 -31.44 4.18 -5.10
N ALA A 134 -30.48 4.34 -6.02
CA ALA A 134 -29.58 3.25 -6.42
C ALA A 134 -28.69 2.74 -5.25
N ALA A 135 -28.28 3.61 -4.35
CA ALA A 135 -27.57 3.22 -3.14
C ALA A 135 -28.46 2.37 -2.20
N ARG A 136 -29.70 2.79 -2.03
CA ARG A 136 -30.67 2.07 -1.17
C ARG A 136 -30.95 0.66 -1.69
N GLU A 137 -31.02 0.45 -2.99
CA GLU A 137 -31.19 -0.87 -3.59
C GLU A 137 -30.00 -1.81 -3.38
N ARG A 138 -28.84 -1.26 -3.03
CA ARG A 138 -27.60 -2.01 -2.79
C ARG A 138 -27.36 -2.35 -1.33
N LEU A 139 -27.97 -1.65 -0.39
CA LEU A 139 -27.84 -1.93 1.04
C LEU A 139 -28.04 -3.41 1.40
N PRO A 140 -29.00 -4.14 0.80
CA PRO A 140 -29.15 -5.58 1.05
C PRO A 140 -27.98 -6.44 0.55
N ARG A 141 -27.13 -5.91 -0.35
CA ARG A 141 -25.96 -6.62 -0.89
C ARG A 141 -24.69 -6.41 -0.05
N VAL A 142 -24.75 -5.53 0.96
CA VAL A 142 -23.63 -5.31 1.88
C VAL A 142 -23.35 -6.61 2.64
N GLU A 143 -22.10 -7.02 2.63
CA GLU A 143 -21.65 -8.21 3.35
C GLU A 143 -21.43 -7.89 4.82
N TRP A 144 -22.46 -8.09 5.62
CA TRP A 144 -22.41 -7.86 7.07
C TRP A 144 -21.67 -8.97 7.83
N ILE A 145 -21.65 -10.21 7.28
CA ILE A 145 -20.95 -11.32 7.90
C ILE A 145 -19.49 -11.31 7.44
N PRO A 146 -18.54 -11.10 8.36
CA PRO A 146 -17.14 -11.10 8.01
C PRO A 146 -16.73 -12.38 7.28
N PHE A 147 -15.91 -12.24 6.24
CA PHE A 147 -15.37 -13.31 5.41
C PHE A 147 -16.40 -14.10 4.58
N ALA A 148 -17.66 -13.70 4.50
CA ALA A 148 -18.67 -14.41 3.72
C ALA A 148 -18.30 -14.52 2.24
N SER A 149 -17.81 -13.44 1.62
CA SER A 149 -17.35 -13.42 0.22
C SER A 149 -16.19 -14.38 -0.06
N TYR A 150 -15.33 -14.61 0.92
CA TYR A 150 -14.16 -15.49 0.73
C TYR A 150 -14.53 -16.96 0.60
N TYR A 151 -15.69 -17.39 1.11
CA TYR A 151 -16.16 -18.77 0.94
C TYR A 151 -16.61 -19.08 -0.49
N GLY A 152 -17.05 -18.07 -1.25
CA GLY A 152 -17.49 -18.21 -2.64
C GLY A 152 -16.45 -17.82 -3.68
N ALA A 153 -15.37 -17.15 -3.27
CA ALA A 153 -14.31 -16.71 -4.15
C ALA A 153 -13.32 -17.86 -4.46
N ASP A 154 -12.64 -17.75 -5.60
CA ASP A 154 -11.49 -18.62 -5.80
C ASP A 154 -10.38 -18.28 -4.78
N PHE A 155 -9.66 -19.32 -4.35
CA PHE A 155 -8.67 -19.20 -3.27
C PHE A 155 -7.58 -18.16 -3.54
N GLN A 156 -7.16 -18.02 -4.79
CA GLN A 156 -6.07 -17.09 -5.15
C GLN A 156 -6.55 -15.65 -5.06
N SER A 157 -7.74 -15.35 -5.57
CA SER A 157 -8.34 -14.02 -5.48
C SER A 157 -8.60 -13.62 -4.04
N ALA A 158 -9.15 -14.55 -3.24
CA ALA A 158 -9.39 -14.34 -1.82
C ALA A 158 -8.09 -14.05 -1.05
N LEU A 159 -7.05 -14.86 -1.27
CA LEU A 159 -5.75 -14.67 -0.62
C LEU A 159 -5.07 -13.37 -1.04
N PHE A 160 -5.16 -13.01 -2.32
CA PHE A 160 -4.60 -11.76 -2.83
C PHE A 160 -5.27 -10.54 -2.21
N ASP A 161 -6.61 -10.52 -2.18
CA ASP A 161 -7.37 -9.42 -1.60
C ASP A 161 -7.12 -9.30 -0.09
N PHE A 162 -7.15 -10.42 0.63
CA PHE A 162 -6.80 -10.49 2.05
C PHE A 162 -5.41 -9.90 2.33
N GLY A 163 -4.39 -10.36 1.58
CA GLY A 163 -3.01 -9.89 1.72
C GLY A 163 -2.87 -8.40 1.39
N LYS A 164 -3.54 -7.93 0.34
CA LYS A 164 -3.59 -6.52 -0.07
C LYS A 164 -4.13 -5.64 1.06
N LYS A 165 -5.30 -5.97 1.59
CA LYS A 165 -5.97 -5.19 2.65
C LYS A 165 -5.13 -5.13 3.93
N LEU A 166 -4.59 -6.27 4.38
CA LEU A 166 -3.67 -6.31 5.52
C LEU A 166 -2.42 -5.45 5.30
N THR A 167 -1.84 -5.51 4.11
CA THR A 167 -0.63 -4.74 3.77
C THR A 167 -0.91 -3.25 3.74
N LEU A 168 -2.00 -2.81 3.13
CA LEU A 168 -2.41 -1.40 3.09
C LEU A 168 -2.68 -0.86 4.49
N GLY A 169 -3.45 -1.59 5.29
CA GLY A 169 -3.66 -1.25 6.70
C GLY A 169 -2.34 -1.20 7.47
N GLY A 170 -1.47 -2.21 7.26
CA GLY A 170 -0.16 -2.31 7.89
C GLY A 170 0.74 -1.12 7.57
N ALA A 171 0.80 -0.71 6.32
CA ALA A 171 1.57 0.46 5.89
C ALA A 171 1.05 1.74 6.55
N LEU A 172 -0.27 1.93 6.59
CA LEU A 172 -0.88 3.08 7.24
C LEU A 172 -0.61 3.09 8.76
N GLY A 173 -0.79 1.95 9.43
CA GLY A 173 -0.50 1.82 10.87
C GLY A 173 0.97 2.05 11.22
N ALA A 174 1.89 1.54 10.38
CA ALA A 174 3.32 1.79 10.52
C ALA A 174 3.65 3.29 10.36
N ALA A 175 3.09 3.96 9.34
CA ALA A 175 3.24 5.37 9.10
C ALA A 175 2.71 6.21 10.29
N MET A 176 1.53 5.85 10.79
CA MET A 176 0.93 6.51 11.96
C MET A 176 1.79 6.31 13.21
N ARG A 177 2.35 5.11 13.44
CA ARG A 177 3.25 4.86 14.57
C ARG A 177 4.55 5.64 14.47
N HIS A 178 5.04 5.84 13.26
CA HIS A 178 6.20 6.70 13.03
C HIS A 178 5.88 8.18 13.30
N ALA A 179 4.66 8.63 12.97
CA ALA A 179 4.23 10.01 13.20
C ALA A 179 3.89 10.30 14.67
N TRP A 180 3.29 9.35 15.38
CA TRP A 180 2.78 9.53 16.76
C TRP A 180 3.27 8.43 17.68
N ALA A 181 3.68 8.81 18.88
CA ALA A 181 4.06 7.85 19.92
C ALA A 181 2.87 6.94 20.33
N ARG A 182 1.65 7.47 20.26
CA ARG A 182 0.39 6.75 20.50
C ARG A 182 -0.55 7.05 19.34
N PRO A 183 -0.46 6.25 18.24
CA PRO A 183 -1.27 6.49 17.06
C PRO A 183 -2.75 6.24 17.36
N PRO A 184 -3.66 7.11 16.87
CA PRO A 184 -5.09 6.92 17.02
C PRO A 184 -5.61 5.89 16.00
N LEU A 185 -5.25 4.61 16.16
CA LEU A 185 -5.54 3.53 15.20
C LEU A 185 -7.04 3.30 14.97
N GLY A 186 -7.91 3.77 15.89
CA GLY A 186 -9.36 3.80 15.66
C GLY A 186 -9.76 4.62 14.43
N LEU A 187 -8.96 5.63 14.04
CA LEU A 187 -9.23 6.39 12.82
C LEU A 187 -9.11 5.53 11.55
N VAL A 188 -8.29 4.48 11.57
CA VAL A 188 -8.20 3.55 10.42
C VAL A 188 -9.50 2.75 10.28
N ALA A 189 -10.09 2.31 11.39
CA ALA A 189 -11.39 1.65 11.37
C ALA A 189 -12.49 2.61 10.87
N VAL A 190 -12.48 3.86 11.36
CA VAL A 190 -13.43 4.90 10.88
C VAL A 190 -13.25 5.15 9.39
N LEU A 191 -12.01 5.29 8.91
CA LEU A 191 -11.72 5.45 7.49
C LEU A 191 -12.22 4.24 6.69
N GLY A 192 -11.98 3.02 7.16
CA GLY A 192 -12.50 1.81 6.53
C GLY A 192 -14.01 1.83 6.41
N VAL A 193 -14.73 2.15 7.50
CA VAL A 193 -16.20 2.26 7.47
C VAL A 193 -16.66 3.33 6.47
N LEU A 194 -15.99 4.48 6.39
CA LEU A 194 -16.32 5.53 5.43
C LEU A 194 -16.10 5.08 3.98
N LEU A 195 -15.02 4.34 3.72
CA LEU A 195 -14.73 3.78 2.39
C LEU A 195 -15.79 2.77 1.98
N GLU A 196 -16.16 1.85 2.87
CA GLU A 196 -17.24 0.89 2.62
C GLU A 196 -18.59 1.58 2.38
N ALA A 197 -18.89 2.63 3.15
CA ALA A 197 -20.11 3.43 2.93
C ALA A 197 -20.09 4.11 1.54
N LEU A 198 -18.94 4.59 1.08
CA LEU A 198 -18.80 5.15 -0.27
C LEU A 198 -18.89 4.06 -1.35
N GLN A 199 -18.40 2.84 -1.09
CA GLN A 199 -18.50 1.72 -2.03
C GLN A 199 -19.96 1.26 -2.24
N VAL A 200 -20.87 1.48 -1.29
CA VAL A 200 -22.32 1.26 -1.52
C VAL A 200 -22.84 2.12 -2.69
N LEU A 201 -22.21 3.27 -2.95
CA LEU A 201 -22.53 4.13 -4.09
C LEU A 201 -21.88 3.65 -5.40
N GLN A 202 -20.97 2.67 -5.36
CA GLN A 202 -20.22 2.21 -6.53
C GLN A 202 -20.78 0.91 -7.08
N PRO A 203 -21.19 0.87 -8.38
CA PRO A 203 -21.72 -0.35 -9.01
C PRO A 203 -20.75 -1.53 -9.04
N ALA A 204 -19.45 -1.23 -9.12
CA ALA A 204 -18.40 -2.22 -9.29
C ALA A 204 -17.94 -2.86 -7.97
N HIS A 205 -18.37 -2.32 -6.82
CA HIS A 205 -17.94 -2.79 -5.50
C HIS A 205 -19.10 -3.37 -4.70
N ILE A 206 -18.76 -4.28 -3.80
CA ILE A 206 -19.65 -4.81 -2.77
C ILE A 206 -19.01 -4.42 -1.44
N ALA A 207 -19.69 -3.58 -0.67
CA ALA A 207 -19.22 -3.15 0.64
C ALA A 207 -19.15 -4.35 1.61
N SER A 208 -18.05 -4.49 2.35
CA SER A 208 -17.79 -5.63 3.21
C SER A 208 -17.24 -5.23 4.58
N THR A 209 -17.82 -5.76 5.64
CA THR A 209 -17.26 -5.60 7.00
C THR A 209 -15.89 -6.24 7.15
N THR A 210 -15.57 -7.24 6.32
CA THR A 210 -14.27 -7.89 6.27
C THR A 210 -13.16 -6.90 5.97
N ASP A 211 -13.38 -5.99 5.03
CA ASP A 211 -12.39 -5.03 4.57
C ASP A 211 -12.00 -4.06 5.68
N VAL A 212 -12.98 -3.59 6.44
CA VAL A 212 -12.75 -2.76 7.63
C VAL A 212 -11.91 -3.50 8.67
N LEU A 213 -12.24 -4.77 8.92
CA LEU A 213 -11.50 -5.60 9.89
C LEU A 213 -10.07 -5.86 9.45
N LEU A 214 -9.85 -6.17 8.17
CA LEU A 214 -8.53 -6.43 7.63
C LEU A 214 -7.65 -5.18 7.63
N LEU A 215 -8.19 -4.03 7.22
CA LEU A 215 -7.48 -2.75 7.28
C LEU A 215 -7.09 -2.39 8.72
N TRP A 216 -8.02 -2.53 9.65
CA TRP A 216 -7.75 -2.21 11.06
C TRP A 216 -6.75 -3.18 11.69
N THR A 217 -6.90 -4.49 11.46
CA THR A 217 -5.96 -5.51 11.94
C THR A 217 -4.57 -5.30 11.35
N GLY A 218 -4.48 -5.00 10.06
CA GLY A 218 -3.24 -4.62 9.41
C GLY A 218 -2.60 -3.41 10.10
N ALA A 219 -3.38 -2.36 10.38
CA ALA A 219 -2.88 -1.15 11.04
C ALA A 219 -2.34 -1.42 12.46
N LEU A 220 -3.03 -2.27 13.23
CA LEU A 220 -2.54 -2.72 14.53
C LEU A 220 -1.20 -3.46 14.39
N ALA A 221 -1.11 -4.39 13.44
CA ALA A 221 0.10 -5.18 13.20
C ALA A 221 1.27 -4.28 12.76
N GLY A 222 1.06 -3.38 11.80
CA GLY A 222 2.08 -2.45 11.32
C GLY A 222 2.58 -1.49 12.40
N ALA A 223 1.67 -0.92 13.19
CA ALA A 223 2.03 -0.06 14.31
C ALA A 223 2.81 -0.81 15.39
N HIS A 224 2.41 -2.05 15.69
CA HIS A 224 3.10 -2.91 16.66
C HIS A 224 4.50 -3.28 16.19
N LEU A 225 4.66 -3.64 14.91
CA LEU A 225 5.94 -3.97 14.32
C LEU A 225 6.93 -2.80 14.45
N VAL A 226 6.51 -1.59 14.06
CA VAL A 226 7.34 -0.38 14.21
C VAL A 226 7.65 -0.09 15.68
N ALA A 227 6.71 -0.31 16.59
CA ALA A 227 6.95 -0.11 18.01
C ALA A 227 8.03 -1.06 18.57
N ARG A 228 8.09 -2.30 18.09
CA ARG A 228 9.10 -3.29 18.48
C ARG A 228 10.47 -3.03 17.87
N MET A 229 10.49 -2.51 16.63
CA MET A 229 11.75 -2.17 15.96
C MET A 229 12.46 -0.99 16.63
N GLY A 230 11.77 -0.23 17.50
CA GLY A 230 12.28 0.81 18.41
C GLY A 230 13.16 1.88 17.75
N PRO A 231 13.35 3.04 18.32
CA PRO A 231 14.48 3.86 17.94
C PRO A 231 15.74 3.16 18.46
N THR A 232 16.41 2.38 17.61
CA THR A 232 17.75 1.84 17.85
C THR A 232 18.77 2.99 17.95
N GLY A 233 18.57 3.90 18.91
CA GLY A 233 19.41 5.11 18.97
C GLY A 233 19.07 6.12 20.06
N ARG A 234 18.23 5.79 21.03
CA ARG A 234 18.30 6.56 22.27
C ARG A 234 19.54 6.10 23.03
N PRO A 235 20.61 6.92 23.13
CA PRO A 235 21.66 6.61 24.07
C PRO A 235 21.01 6.41 25.43
N PRO A 236 21.50 5.44 26.26
CA PRO A 236 21.01 5.30 27.63
C PRO A 236 21.11 6.72 28.24
N ARG A 237 20.01 7.19 28.80
CA ARG A 237 20.03 8.43 29.60
C ARG A 237 21.12 8.21 30.62
N GLY A 238 22.27 8.86 30.38
CA GLY A 238 23.36 8.84 31.31
C GLY A 238 22.81 9.29 32.64
N GLY A 239 22.82 8.38 33.62
CA GLY A 239 22.61 8.75 34.98
C GLY A 239 23.71 9.74 35.29
N SER A 240 23.35 11.00 35.53
CA SER A 240 24.22 11.95 36.15
C SER A 240 24.60 11.41 37.54
N PRO A 241 25.89 11.40 37.89
CA PRO A 241 26.36 11.05 39.21
C PRO A 241 25.80 11.99 40.30
#